data_8a5fe4ca8211a74a984f778a5aabd975
#
_entry.id   8a5fe4ca8211a74a984f778a5aabd975
#
_cell.length_a   1.000
_cell.length_b   1.000
_cell.length_c   1.000
_cell.angle_alpha   90.00
_cell.angle_beta   90.00
_cell.angle_gamma   90.00
#
_symmetry.space_group_name_H-M   'P 1'
#
loop_
_entity.id
_entity.type
_entity.pdbx_description
1 polymer ?
#
loop_
_entity_poly.entity_id
_entity_poly.type
_entity_poly.pdbx_seq_one_letter_code
_entity_poly.pdbx_strand_id
1 'polypeptide(L)'
;MPDPESVYIEPDVRIGTDTTIYPGVTLLGKTRIGNRCHIGPQVKIADADVPEGCTIEFSVIEKRKLKKGSVIGPFAFLTGDL
;
A
#
# COMPACT_ATOMS: atom_id res chain seq x y z
N MET A 1 -19.36 7.90 -7.81
CA MET A 1 -18.74 7.58 -6.52
C MET A 1 -18.15 6.19 -6.56
N PRO A 2 -16.90 6.04 -6.16
CA PRO A 2 -16.34 4.69 -6.21
C PRO A 2 -16.99 3.79 -5.18
N ASP A 3 -17.09 2.54 -5.57
CA ASP A 3 -17.54 1.48 -4.70
C ASP A 3 -16.54 1.34 -3.56
N PRO A 4 -16.96 1.33 -2.29
CA PRO A 4 -16.01 1.17 -1.20
C PRO A 4 -15.23 -0.13 -1.24
N GLU A 5 -15.71 -1.10 -2.02
CA GLU A 5 -14.97 -2.34 -2.17
C GLU A 5 -14.04 -2.36 -3.36
N SER A 6 -13.99 -1.29 -4.13
CA SER A 6 -13.14 -1.31 -5.32
C SER A 6 -11.69 -1.00 -4.96
N VAL A 7 -10.82 -1.38 -5.87
CA VAL A 7 -9.40 -1.12 -5.77
C VAL A 7 -9.03 -0.17 -6.89
N TYR A 8 -8.29 0.87 -6.58
CA TYR A 8 -7.84 1.82 -7.58
C TYR A 8 -6.31 1.79 -7.64
N ILE A 9 -5.78 1.51 -8.81
CA ILE A 9 -4.33 1.39 -9.01
C ILE A 9 -3.93 2.23 -10.20
N GLU A 10 -3.04 3.19 -9.99
CA GLU A 10 -2.56 4.04 -11.08
C GLU A 10 -1.54 3.30 -11.96
N PRO A 11 -1.35 3.76 -13.20
CA PRO A 11 -0.56 3.00 -14.18
C PRO A 11 0.90 2.78 -13.80
N ASP A 12 1.50 3.67 -13.04
CA ASP A 12 2.92 3.55 -12.70
C ASP A 12 3.18 2.69 -11.47
N VAL A 13 2.12 2.17 -10.84
CA VAL A 13 2.27 1.31 -9.67
C VAL A 13 2.78 -0.06 -10.10
N ARG A 14 3.72 -0.59 -9.34
CA ARG A 14 4.26 -1.94 -9.56
C ARG A 14 3.89 -2.83 -8.38
N ILE A 15 3.41 -4.02 -8.66
CA ILE A 15 3.01 -4.96 -7.63
C ILE A 15 3.68 -6.29 -7.91
N GLY A 16 4.33 -6.84 -6.90
CA GLY A 16 5.03 -8.10 -7.03
C GLY A 16 4.10 -9.31 -7.05
N THR A 17 4.70 -10.50 -6.99
CA THR A 17 3.93 -11.74 -7.04
C THR A 17 3.44 -12.14 -5.66
N ASP A 18 2.35 -12.91 -5.63
CA ASP A 18 1.77 -13.43 -4.38
C ASP A 18 1.39 -12.34 -3.40
N THR A 19 1.09 -11.15 -3.90
CA THR A 19 0.65 -10.03 -3.07
C THR A 19 -0.87 -9.96 -3.15
N THR A 20 -1.49 -9.81 -1.99
CA THR A 20 -2.94 -9.74 -1.89
C THR A 20 -3.36 -8.29 -1.66
N ILE A 21 -4.25 -7.81 -2.52
CA ILE A 21 -4.80 -6.46 -2.41
C ILE A 21 -6.26 -6.59 -2.02
N TYR A 22 -6.61 -6.08 -0.86
CA TYR A 22 -7.97 -6.17 -0.35
C TYR A 22 -8.81 -4.99 -0.82
N PRO A 23 -10.14 -5.05 -0.63
CA PRO A 23 -11.02 -3.96 -1.05
C PRO A 23 -10.69 -2.64 -0.37
N GLY A 24 -10.99 -1.55 -1.05
CA GLY A 24 -10.79 -0.22 -0.49
C GLY A 24 -9.36 0.28 -0.56
N VAL A 25 -8.53 -0.33 -1.38
CA VAL A 25 -7.12 0.06 -1.50
C VAL A 25 -6.95 1.03 -2.66
N THR A 26 -6.18 2.08 -2.43
CA THR A 26 -5.84 3.07 -3.46
C THR A 26 -4.32 3.17 -3.54
N LEU A 27 -3.77 2.89 -4.71
CA LEU A 27 -2.34 2.95 -4.95
C LEU A 27 -2.05 4.00 -6.01
N LEU A 28 -1.29 5.01 -5.64
CA LEU A 28 -1.10 6.19 -6.47
C LEU A 28 0.39 6.44 -6.76
N GLY A 29 0.61 7.15 -7.84
CA GLY A 29 1.93 7.61 -8.20
C GLY A 29 2.87 6.48 -8.55
N LYS A 30 4.10 6.53 -8.06
CA LYS A 30 5.11 5.54 -8.37
C LYS A 30 5.32 4.56 -7.24
N THR A 31 4.24 4.12 -6.65
CA THR A 31 4.27 3.15 -5.57
C THR A 31 4.78 1.80 -6.04
N ARG A 32 5.61 1.17 -5.25
CA ARG A 32 6.10 -0.18 -5.51
C ARG A 32 5.74 -1.10 -4.36
N ILE A 33 5.06 -2.18 -4.68
CA ILE A 33 4.69 -3.20 -3.69
C ILE A 33 5.48 -4.45 -4.03
N GLY A 34 6.19 -4.98 -3.06
CA GLY A 34 6.98 -6.19 -3.27
C GLY A 34 6.15 -7.45 -3.29
N ASN A 35 6.83 -8.58 -3.15
CA ASN A 35 6.18 -9.89 -3.18
C ASN A 35 5.61 -10.24 -1.82
N ARG A 36 4.59 -11.07 -1.83
CA ARG A 36 4.01 -11.64 -0.61
C ARG A 36 3.59 -10.60 0.43
N CYS A 37 3.04 -9.49 -0.05
CA CYS A 37 2.50 -8.46 0.82
C CYS A 37 1.00 -8.62 0.97
N HIS A 38 0.47 -8.09 2.06
CA HIS A 38 -0.97 -8.03 2.28
C HIS A 38 -1.35 -6.57 2.49
N ILE A 39 -2.11 -6.03 1.55
CA ILE A 39 -2.41 -4.60 1.52
C ILE A 39 -3.91 -4.39 1.65
N GLY A 40 -4.30 -3.77 2.71
CA GLY A 40 -5.69 -3.44 2.94
C GLY A 40 -6.30 -4.22 4.07
N PRO A 41 -7.58 -4.04 4.29
CA PRO A 41 -8.47 -3.14 3.55
C PRO A 41 -8.26 -1.68 3.92
N GLN A 42 -8.83 -0.78 3.12
CA GLN A 42 -8.85 0.65 3.42
C GLN A 42 -7.45 1.24 3.58
N VAL A 43 -6.62 1.06 2.56
CA VAL A 43 -5.25 1.56 2.57
C VAL A 43 -5.05 2.51 1.41
N LYS A 44 -4.37 3.62 1.65
CA LYS A 44 -3.96 4.54 0.59
C LYS A 44 -2.44 4.64 0.61
N ILE A 45 -1.82 4.36 -0.52
CA ILE A 45 -0.36 4.44 -0.63
C ILE A 45 -0.02 5.28 -1.86
N ALA A 46 0.81 6.30 -1.65
CA ALA A 46 1.21 7.20 -2.72
C ALA A 46 2.73 7.37 -2.71
N ASP A 47 3.36 7.12 -3.86
CA ASP A 47 4.80 7.34 -4.05
C ASP A 47 5.64 6.68 -2.95
N ALA A 48 5.28 5.47 -2.56
CA ALA A 48 5.94 4.78 -1.47
C ALA A 48 6.53 3.45 -1.95
N ASP A 49 7.48 2.95 -1.20
CA ASP A 49 8.16 1.69 -1.46
C ASP A 49 7.78 0.71 -0.36
N VAL A 50 7.11 -0.37 -0.73
CA VAL A 50 6.69 -1.40 0.21
C VAL A 50 7.41 -2.68 -0.15
N PRO A 51 8.44 -3.05 0.59
CA PRO A 51 9.21 -4.24 0.24
C PRO A 51 8.47 -5.53 0.59
N GLU A 52 9.15 -6.63 0.33
CA GLU A 52 8.56 -7.95 0.45
C GLU A 52 8.07 -8.23 1.86
N GLY A 53 6.94 -8.93 1.96
CA GLY A 53 6.45 -9.47 3.23
C GLY A 53 5.78 -8.48 4.15
N CYS A 54 5.44 -7.29 3.65
CA CYS A 54 4.79 -6.28 4.48
C CYS A 54 3.29 -6.53 4.59
N THR A 55 2.73 -6.09 5.70
CA THR A 55 1.28 -6.14 5.93
C THR A 55 0.82 -4.75 6.31
N ILE A 56 -0.16 -4.21 5.59
CA ILE A 56 -0.64 -2.85 5.82
C ILE A 56 -2.16 -2.87 5.87
N GLU A 57 -2.74 -2.30 6.93
CA GLU A 57 -4.19 -2.27 7.12
C GLU A 57 -4.63 -0.88 7.59
N PHE A 58 -5.75 -0.40 7.02
CA PHE A 58 -6.41 0.81 7.52
C PHE A 58 -5.45 1.97 7.74
N SER A 59 -4.56 2.20 6.79
CA SER A 59 -3.48 3.17 6.98
C SER A 59 -3.27 3.98 5.73
N VAL A 60 -2.57 5.11 5.89
CA VAL A 60 -2.18 5.97 4.77
C VAL A 60 -0.66 6.09 4.80
N ILE A 61 -0.03 5.83 3.65
CA ILE A 61 1.41 5.90 3.52
C ILE A 61 1.74 6.78 2.30
N GLU A 62 2.54 7.81 2.51
CA GLU A 62 2.91 8.73 1.44
C GLU A 62 4.40 8.99 1.47
N LYS A 63 5.04 8.87 0.31
CA LYS A 63 6.45 9.23 0.13
C LYS A 63 7.34 8.59 1.18
N ARG A 64 7.16 7.30 1.40
CA ARG A 64 7.87 6.58 2.45
C ARG A 64 8.43 5.29 1.92
N LYS A 65 9.58 4.91 2.46
CA LYS A 65 10.19 3.62 2.16
C LYS A 65 10.12 2.78 3.42
N LEU A 66 9.44 1.67 3.34
CA LEU A 66 9.28 0.77 4.48
C LEU A 66 10.40 -0.24 4.53
N LYS A 67 10.50 -0.93 5.63
CA LYS A 67 11.43 -2.03 5.78
C LYS A 67 10.73 -3.34 5.47
N LYS A 68 11.51 -4.30 4.97
CA LYS A 68 11.03 -5.63 4.66
C LYS A 68 10.35 -6.23 5.89
N GLY A 69 9.19 -6.83 5.68
CA GLY A 69 8.45 -7.47 6.75
C GLY A 69 7.72 -6.54 7.70
N SER A 70 7.59 -5.27 7.34
CA SER A 70 6.90 -4.31 8.20
C SER A 70 5.43 -4.65 8.36
N VAL A 71 4.90 -4.38 9.54
CA VAL A 71 3.47 -4.49 9.81
C VAL A 71 2.97 -3.11 10.22
N ILE A 72 2.09 -2.55 9.40
CA ILE A 72 1.61 -1.19 9.56
C ILE A 72 0.12 -1.20 9.82
N GLY A 73 -0.28 -0.49 10.83
CA GLY A 73 -1.68 -0.32 11.12
C GLY A 73 -2.10 -1.10 12.33
N PRO A 74 -3.39 -1.03 12.61
CA PRO A 74 -4.36 -0.18 11.92
C PRO A 74 -4.22 1.29 12.31
N PHE A 75 -4.75 2.15 11.42
CA PHE A 75 -4.87 3.59 11.68
C PHE A 75 -3.53 4.31 11.80
N ALA A 76 -2.57 3.92 10.99
CA ALA A 76 -1.30 4.61 10.92
C ALA A 76 -1.31 5.61 9.76
N PHE A 77 -0.60 6.72 9.96
CA PHE A 77 -0.43 7.70 8.91
C PHE A 77 1.06 8.00 8.81
N LEU A 78 1.68 7.52 7.75
CA LEU A 78 3.11 7.66 7.54
C LEU A 78 3.36 8.58 6.35
N THR A 79 4.11 9.68 6.59
CA THR A 79 4.50 10.58 5.51
C THR A 79 6.01 10.46 5.30
N GLY A 80 6.42 10.89 4.20
CA GLY A 80 7.82 10.83 3.85
C GLY A 80 8.65 11.76 4.63
N ASP A 81 9.41 11.96 4.66
CA ASP A 81 10.07 12.52 5.03
C ASP A 81 10.86 12.88 5.55
N LEU A 82 11.02 12.86 5.75
CA LEU A 82 11.65 13.43 6.29
C LEU A 82 12.67 13.40 6.35
#